data_87004b597db9ae2fb828fddae97eb519
#
_entry.id   87004b597db9ae2fb828fddae97eb519
#
_cell.length_a   1.000
_cell.length_b   1.000
_cell.length_c   1.000
_cell.angle_alpha   90.00
_cell.angle_beta   90.00
_cell.angle_gamma   90.00
#
_symmetry.space_group_name_H-M   'P 1'
#
loop_
_entity.id
_entity.type
_entity.pdbx_description
1 polymer ?
#
loop_
_entity_poly.entity_id
_entity_poly.type
_entity_poly.pdbx_seq_one_letter_code
_entity_poly.pdbx_strand_id
1 'polypeptide(L)'
;MLLVGLLALSALNLLATVTADGGWLNKVPAKDRDKTNPYANQPDAVAAGQRVFHDHCAHCHGDDAEGTKKRPSLRTERVQQQATEGELHWLLVNGYMSHGMPSWSKLGDPQIWQVITYVRSLHLEQASR
;
A
#
# COMPACT_ATOMS: atom_id res chain seq x y z
N MET A 1 -7.60 -61.33 -3.84
CA MET A 1 -7.31 -60.37 -2.75
C MET A 1 -7.02 -59.01 -3.41
N LEU A 2 -8.02 -58.12 -3.46
CA LEU A 2 -7.85 -56.77 -3.99
C LEU A 2 -7.48 -55.83 -2.81
N LEU A 3 -6.32 -55.26 -2.87
CA LEU A 3 -5.90 -54.16 -1.97
C LEU A 3 -6.42 -52.82 -2.55
N VAL A 4 -7.45 -52.27 -1.94
CA VAL A 4 -7.93 -50.94 -2.24
C VAL A 4 -7.06 -49.95 -1.46
N GLY A 5 -6.16 -49.31 -2.18
CA GLY A 5 -5.35 -48.22 -1.66
C GLY A 5 -6.19 -46.97 -1.48
N LEU A 6 -6.39 -46.54 -0.24
CA LEU A 6 -7.03 -45.30 0.14
C LEU A 6 -6.09 -44.14 -0.09
N LEU A 7 -6.25 -43.41 -1.20
CA LEU A 7 -5.56 -42.11 -1.43
C LEU A 7 -6.24 -41.05 -0.58
N ALA A 8 -5.62 -40.75 0.56
CA ALA A 8 -6.00 -39.59 1.37
C ALA A 8 -5.56 -38.31 0.63
N LEU A 9 -6.51 -37.61 0.02
CA LEU A 9 -6.30 -36.24 -0.45
C LEU A 9 -6.16 -35.33 0.77
N SER A 10 -4.92 -34.98 1.10
CA SER A 10 -4.65 -33.91 2.05
C SER A 10 -5.02 -32.58 1.38
N ALA A 11 -6.22 -32.09 1.66
CA ALA A 11 -6.58 -30.71 1.34
C ALA A 11 -5.71 -29.78 2.20
N LEU A 12 -4.64 -29.26 1.62
CA LEU A 12 -3.82 -28.21 2.22
C LEU A 12 -4.68 -26.95 2.24
N ASN A 13 -5.35 -26.69 3.36
CA ASN A 13 -6.01 -25.42 3.61
C ASN A 13 -4.92 -24.35 3.72
N LEU A 14 -4.64 -23.66 2.62
CA LEU A 14 -3.92 -22.40 2.62
C LEU A 14 -4.84 -21.39 3.31
N LEU A 15 -4.77 -21.31 4.64
CA LEU A 15 -5.25 -20.17 5.38
C LEU A 15 -4.37 -19.01 4.97
N ALA A 16 -4.87 -18.18 4.03
CA ALA A 16 -4.26 -16.89 3.75
C ALA A 16 -4.22 -16.13 5.07
N THR A 17 -3.04 -16.02 5.66
CA THR A 17 -2.82 -15.15 6.80
C THR A 17 -3.08 -13.74 6.33
N VAL A 18 -4.25 -13.21 6.68
CA VAL A 18 -4.54 -11.78 6.52
C VAL A 18 -3.56 -11.06 7.41
N THR A 19 -2.47 -10.61 6.84
CA THR A 19 -1.48 -9.82 7.56
C THR A 19 -2.12 -8.52 8.03
N ALA A 20 -1.81 -8.10 9.25
CA ALA A 20 -2.45 -6.96 9.94
C ALA A 20 -2.39 -5.65 9.15
N ASP A 21 -1.47 -5.51 8.21
CA ASP A 21 -1.26 -4.34 7.36
C ASP A 21 -2.19 -4.26 6.12
N GLY A 22 -2.95 -5.31 5.83
CA GLY A 22 -3.83 -5.38 4.65
C GLY A 22 -5.32 -5.27 4.92
N GLY A 23 -5.74 -5.23 6.17
CA GLY A 23 -7.16 -5.22 6.54
C GLY A 23 -7.94 -4.00 6.03
N TRP A 24 -7.28 -2.89 5.77
CA TRP A 24 -7.90 -1.68 5.24
C TRP A 24 -8.40 -1.85 3.79
N LEU A 25 -7.77 -2.71 2.99
CA LEU A 25 -8.19 -2.96 1.60
C LEU A 25 -9.65 -3.41 1.48
N ASN A 26 -10.11 -4.21 2.43
CA ASN A 26 -11.48 -4.70 2.45
C ASN A 26 -12.52 -3.61 2.75
N LYS A 27 -12.07 -2.46 3.24
CA LYS A 27 -12.93 -1.32 3.56
C LYS A 27 -13.11 -0.34 2.41
N VAL A 28 -12.29 -0.47 1.36
CA VAL A 28 -12.31 0.47 0.22
C VAL A 28 -13.53 0.23 -0.66
N PRO A 29 -14.40 1.24 -0.86
CA PRO A 29 -15.53 1.13 -1.77
C PRO A 29 -15.07 0.90 -3.22
N ALA A 30 -15.83 0.15 -4.00
CA ALA A 30 -15.48 -0.14 -5.39
C ALA A 30 -15.23 1.13 -6.22
N LYS A 31 -16.04 2.17 -6.05
CA LYS A 31 -15.89 3.48 -6.73
C LYS A 31 -14.55 4.16 -6.46
N ASP A 32 -13.93 3.88 -5.31
CA ASP A 32 -12.64 4.48 -4.95
C ASP A 32 -11.47 3.67 -5.50
N ARG A 33 -11.63 2.35 -5.65
CA ARG A 33 -10.60 1.47 -6.24
C ARG A 33 -10.26 1.84 -7.67
N ASP A 34 -11.27 2.27 -8.43
CA ASP A 34 -11.16 2.57 -9.85
C ASP A 34 -10.66 4.00 -10.14
N LYS A 35 -10.41 4.80 -9.09
CA LYS A 35 -9.85 6.15 -9.27
C LYS A 35 -8.47 6.07 -9.89
N THR A 36 -8.25 6.93 -10.88
CA THR A 36 -6.97 7.04 -11.59
C THR A 36 -6.17 8.21 -11.03
N ASN A 37 -4.88 7.99 -10.82
CA ASN A 37 -3.95 9.04 -10.41
C ASN A 37 -3.61 9.94 -11.61
N PRO A 38 -3.99 11.23 -11.58
CA PRO A 38 -3.70 12.14 -12.68
C PRO A 38 -2.21 12.51 -12.82
N TYR A 39 -1.40 12.18 -11.82
CA TYR A 39 0.03 12.49 -11.80
C TYR A 39 0.93 11.25 -11.98
N ALA A 40 0.36 10.11 -12.32
CA ALA A 40 1.12 8.87 -12.46
C ALA A 40 2.31 9.03 -13.44
N ASN A 41 3.48 8.54 -13.01
CA ASN A 41 4.72 8.56 -13.81
C ASN A 41 5.25 9.95 -14.22
N GLN A 42 4.78 11.03 -13.57
CA GLN A 42 5.28 12.39 -13.85
C GLN A 42 6.46 12.74 -12.94
N PRO A 43 7.65 13.06 -13.45
CA PRO A 43 8.84 13.36 -12.63
C PRO A 43 8.63 14.54 -11.67
N ASP A 44 7.94 15.59 -12.11
CA ASP A 44 7.65 16.75 -11.26
C ASP A 44 6.73 16.38 -10.09
N ALA A 45 5.79 15.46 -10.31
CA ALA A 45 4.91 14.96 -9.27
C ALA A 45 5.67 14.05 -8.28
N VAL A 46 6.65 13.28 -8.76
CA VAL A 46 7.55 12.51 -7.87
C VAL A 46 8.30 13.46 -6.93
N ALA A 47 8.90 14.53 -7.46
CA ALA A 47 9.63 15.51 -6.65
C ALA A 47 8.72 16.26 -5.66
N ALA A 48 7.51 16.64 -6.10
CA ALA A 48 6.53 17.26 -5.22
C ALA A 48 6.06 16.28 -4.13
N GLY A 49 5.76 15.05 -4.48
CA GLY A 49 5.35 13.99 -3.57
C GLY A 49 6.44 13.64 -2.55
N GLN A 50 7.70 13.66 -2.95
CA GLN A 50 8.84 13.47 -2.03
C GLN A 50 8.82 14.51 -0.92
N ARG A 51 8.60 15.79 -1.23
CA ARG A 51 8.50 16.84 -0.20
C ARG A 51 7.33 16.58 0.75
N VAL A 52 6.16 16.28 0.22
CA VAL A 52 4.98 15.94 1.04
C VAL A 52 5.28 14.74 1.94
N PHE A 53 5.95 13.72 1.42
CA PHE A 53 6.33 12.53 2.18
C PHE A 53 7.26 12.87 3.34
N HIS A 54 8.33 13.64 3.11
CA HIS A 54 9.25 14.04 4.17
C HIS A 54 8.58 14.85 5.25
N ASP A 55 7.69 15.76 4.87
CA ASP A 55 7.02 16.66 5.82
C ASP A 55 5.97 15.94 6.69
N HIS A 56 5.32 14.89 6.17
CA HIS A 56 4.13 14.32 6.80
C HIS A 56 4.18 12.81 7.06
N CYS A 57 5.00 12.06 6.34
CA CYS A 57 4.96 10.59 6.35
C CYS A 57 6.23 9.95 6.92
N ALA A 58 7.40 10.56 6.66
CA ALA A 58 8.71 9.99 7.00
C ALA A 58 8.90 9.76 8.49
N HIS A 59 8.32 10.60 9.34
CA HIS A 59 8.41 10.44 10.79
C HIS A 59 7.94 9.05 11.27
N CYS A 60 6.91 8.51 10.63
CA CYS A 60 6.39 7.18 10.95
C CYS A 60 6.95 6.09 10.04
N HIS A 61 7.06 6.35 8.74
CA HIS A 61 7.40 5.34 7.73
C HIS A 61 8.90 5.27 7.39
N GLY A 62 9.74 6.12 8.00
CA GLY A 62 11.17 6.22 7.71
C GLY A 62 11.44 7.13 6.51
N ASP A 63 12.64 7.72 6.45
CA ASP A 63 13.02 8.66 5.39
C ASP A 63 12.99 8.04 3.99
N ASP A 64 13.32 6.75 3.90
CA ASP A 64 13.30 5.96 2.67
C ASP A 64 12.04 5.09 2.53
N ALA A 65 11.00 5.36 3.32
CA ALA A 65 9.77 4.58 3.34
C ALA A 65 9.94 3.09 3.71
N GLU A 66 11.03 2.72 4.36
CA GLU A 66 11.35 1.35 4.77
C GLU A 66 10.64 0.91 6.05
N GLY A 67 9.89 1.81 6.65
CA GLY A 67 9.23 1.57 7.91
C GLY A 67 10.13 1.74 9.13
N THR A 68 9.54 1.51 10.28
CA THR A 68 10.20 1.50 11.59
C THR A 68 9.74 0.28 12.37
N LYS A 69 10.26 0.06 13.58
CA LYS A 69 9.82 -1.06 14.44
C LYS A 69 8.31 -1.10 14.69
N LYS A 70 7.64 0.06 14.64
CA LYS A 70 6.21 0.22 14.98
C LYS A 70 5.32 0.54 13.79
N ARG A 71 5.91 0.86 12.62
CA ARG A 71 5.18 1.33 11.45
C ARG A 71 5.62 0.58 10.20
N PRO A 72 4.69 0.26 9.30
CA PRO A 72 4.99 -0.60 8.17
C PRO A 72 5.90 0.07 7.15
N SER A 73 6.70 -0.74 6.46
CA SER A 73 7.35 -0.34 5.22
C SER A 73 6.32 -0.09 4.13
N LEU A 74 6.55 0.95 3.33
CA LEU A 74 5.77 1.23 2.12
C LEU A 74 6.40 0.62 0.85
N ARG A 75 7.52 -0.09 1.01
CA ARG A 75 8.19 -0.82 -0.06
C ARG A 75 7.74 -2.28 -0.16
N THR A 76 6.65 -2.64 0.49
CA THR A 76 6.07 -3.98 0.46
C THR A 76 5.37 -4.24 -0.86
N GLU A 77 5.27 -5.50 -1.25
CA GLU A 77 4.51 -5.93 -2.42
C GLU A 77 3.05 -5.43 -2.36
N ARG A 78 2.45 -5.44 -1.18
CA ARG A 78 1.10 -4.93 -0.98
C ARG A 78 0.94 -3.48 -1.43
N VAL A 79 1.83 -2.59 -0.99
CA VAL A 79 1.76 -1.17 -1.35
C VAL A 79 2.20 -0.95 -2.79
N GLN A 80 3.22 -1.66 -3.26
CA GLN A 80 3.83 -1.39 -4.55
C GLN A 80 3.11 -2.06 -5.72
N GLN A 81 2.45 -3.19 -5.52
CA GLN A 81 1.90 -3.98 -6.61
C GLN A 81 0.43 -4.39 -6.41
N GLN A 82 0.00 -4.75 -5.20
CA GLN A 82 -1.32 -5.30 -4.96
C GLN A 82 -2.40 -4.24 -4.81
N ALA A 83 -2.14 -3.17 -4.04
CA ALA A 83 -3.09 -2.08 -3.89
C ALA A 83 -3.15 -1.23 -5.16
N THR A 84 -4.35 -0.83 -5.58
CA THR A 84 -4.50 0.18 -6.62
C THR A 84 -4.17 1.58 -6.10
N GLU A 85 -3.86 2.52 -6.99
CA GLU A 85 -3.62 3.90 -6.56
C GLU A 85 -4.88 4.55 -5.97
N GLY A 86 -6.07 4.18 -6.46
CA GLY A 86 -7.35 4.60 -5.88
C GLY A 86 -7.54 4.08 -4.45
N GLU A 87 -7.11 2.86 -4.17
CA GLU A 87 -7.13 2.29 -2.81
C GLU A 87 -6.16 3.02 -1.89
N LEU A 88 -4.95 3.34 -2.36
CA LEU A 88 -4.00 4.14 -1.60
C LEU A 88 -4.54 5.56 -1.33
N HIS A 89 -5.17 6.17 -2.32
CA HIS A 89 -5.83 7.48 -2.16
C HIS A 89 -6.91 7.43 -1.08
N TRP A 90 -7.79 6.44 -1.14
CA TRP A 90 -8.83 6.26 -0.13
C TRP A 90 -8.24 6.10 1.28
N LEU A 91 -7.16 5.32 1.43
CA LEU A 91 -6.48 5.13 2.70
C LEU A 91 -5.93 6.46 3.25
N LEU A 92 -5.29 7.27 2.41
CA LEU A 92 -4.75 8.56 2.82
C LEU A 92 -5.84 9.55 3.22
N VAL A 93 -6.94 9.58 2.49
CA VAL A 93 -8.09 10.46 2.81
C VAL A 93 -8.76 10.05 4.11
N ASN A 94 -8.97 8.76 4.35
CA ASN A 94 -9.72 8.26 5.50
C ASN A 94 -8.82 7.96 6.71
N GLY A 95 -7.56 7.64 6.50
CA GLY A 95 -6.67 7.15 7.54
C GLY A 95 -7.00 5.72 7.97
N TYR A 96 -6.25 5.26 8.95
CA TYR A 96 -6.46 3.96 9.60
C TYR A 96 -6.14 4.07 11.10
N MET A 97 -6.94 4.85 11.81
CA MET A 97 -6.68 5.24 13.20
C MET A 97 -6.56 4.08 14.17
N SER A 98 -7.29 2.98 13.94
CA SER A 98 -7.13 1.77 14.77
C SER A 98 -5.71 1.19 14.71
N HIS A 99 -4.92 1.57 13.70
CA HIS A 99 -3.51 1.22 13.52
C HIS A 99 -2.59 2.45 13.62
N GLY A 100 -3.11 3.58 14.12
CA GLY A 100 -2.35 4.79 14.38
C GLY A 100 -2.03 5.65 13.16
N MET A 101 -2.65 5.41 12.00
CA MET A 101 -2.49 6.24 10.81
C MET A 101 -3.63 7.28 10.72
N PRO A 102 -3.31 8.59 10.84
CA PRO A 102 -4.33 9.63 10.75
C PRO A 102 -4.81 9.83 9.31
N SER A 103 -5.98 10.50 9.17
CA SER A 103 -6.43 11.03 7.88
C SER A 103 -5.53 12.17 7.41
N TRP A 104 -5.22 12.17 6.13
CA TRP A 104 -4.43 13.20 5.45
C TRP A 104 -5.27 14.05 4.50
N SER A 105 -6.59 14.01 4.64
CA SER A 105 -7.53 14.77 3.79
C SER A 105 -7.23 16.28 3.72
N LYS A 106 -6.60 16.83 4.76
CA LYS A 106 -6.21 18.25 4.81
C LYS A 106 -5.14 18.65 3.79
N LEU A 107 -4.39 17.71 3.25
CA LEU A 107 -3.41 17.98 2.21
C LEU A 107 -4.05 18.39 0.88
N GLY A 108 -5.30 17.95 0.64
CA GLY A 108 -5.98 18.12 -0.63
C GLY A 108 -5.54 17.10 -1.68
N ASP A 109 -6.40 16.87 -2.65
CA ASP A 109 -6.23 15.83 -3.68
C ASP A 109 -4.90 15.91 -4.45
N PRO A 110 -4.43 17.08 -4.91
CA PRO A 110 -3.17 17.13 -5.66
C PRO A 110 -1.98 16.58 -4.86
N GLN A 111 -1.84 16.98 -3.60
CA GLN A 111 -0.73 16.52 -2.76
C GLN A 111 -0.85 15.04 -2.39
N ILE A 112 -2.07 14.55 -2.17
CA ILE A 112 -2.33 13.12 -1.92
C ILE A 112 -1.89 12.29 -3.12
N TRP A 113 -2.28 12.66 -4.33
CA TRP A 113 -1.87 11.97 -5.55
C TRP A 113 -0.37 12.05 -5.80
N GLN A 114 0.25 13.20 -5.54
CA GLN A 114 1.69 13.38 -5.69
C GLN A 114 2.48 12.48 -4.72
N VAL A 115 2.07 12.38 -3.45
CA VAL A 115 2.75 11.48 -2.51
C VAL A 115 2.59 10.02 -2.91
N ILE A 116 1.45 9.61 -3.47
CA ILE A 116 1.26 8.26 -4.03
C ILE A 116 2.22 8.03 -5.19
N THR A 117 2.36 9.01 -6.09
CA THR A 117 3.30 8.94 -7.23
C THR A 117 4.74 8.76 -6.74
N TYR A 118 5.15 9.50 -5.71
CA TYR A 118 6.46 9.33 -5.09
C TYR A 118 6.66 7.92 -4.49
N VAL A 119 5.73 7.46 -3.67
CA VAL A 119 5.82 6.12 -3.04
C VAL A 119 5.93 5.02 -4.10
N ARG A 120 5.18 5.11 -5.19
CA ARG A 120 5.27 4.16 -6.31
C ARG A 120 6.61 4.21 -7.05
N SER A 121 7.25 5.37 -7.13
CA SER A 121 8.56 5.53 -7.74
C SER A 121 9.67 4.79 -6.99
N LEU A 122 9.52 4.60 -5.69
CA LEU A 122 10.49 3.90 -4.85
C LEU A 122 10.66 2.42 -5.24
N HIS A 123 9.61 1.77 -5.69
CA HIS A 123 9.69 0.39 -6.21
C HIS A 123 10.54 0.32 -7.48
N LEU A 124 10.40 1.28 -8.38
CA LEU A 124 11.17 1.33 -9.62
C LEU A 124 12.66 1.50 -9.35
N GLU A 125 13.05 2.32 -8.36
CA GLU A 125 14.46 2.48 -7.98
C GLU A 125 15.09 1.20 -7.46
N GLN A 126 14.34 0.37 -6.73
CA GLN A 126 14.84 -0.92 -6.24
C GLN A 126 15.05 -1.95 -7.36
N ALA A 127 14.22 -1.93 -8.38
CA ALA A 127 14.34 -2.85 -9.53
C ALA A 127 15.55 -2.55 -10.40
N SER A 128 16.10 -1.34 -10.36
CA SER A 128 17.24 -0.90 -11.17
C SER A 128 18.60 -1.09 -10.50
N ARG A 129 18.65 -1.61 -9.27
CA ARG A 129 19.88 -1.94 -8.54
C ARG A 129 20.19 -3.43 -8.61
#